data_21237b1c690918407315649dc9bf958c
#
_entry.id   21237b1c690918407315649dc9bf958c
#
_cell.length_a   1.000
_cell.length_b   1.000
_cell.length_c   1.000
_cell.angle_alpha   90.00
_cell.angle_beta   90.00
_cell.angle_gamma   90.00
#
_symmetry.space_group_name_H-M   'P 1'
#
loop_
_entity.id
_entity.type
_entity.pdbx_description
1 polymer ?
#
loop_
_entity_poly.entity_id
_entity_poly.type
_entity_poly.pdbx_seq_one_letter_code
_entity_poly.pdbx_strand_id
1 'polypeptide(L)'
;MKALPIILAACSLLHAEVTLDPIYADHMVLQQGKPVIVAGTTTRVDRDITVIFNGKRAKAFIHKNRWQAELPPMQASARPHDLTVEQGADRAKITDVLVGEVWIASGQSNMLFRVDETDNAREILAAADNPLLRVRHSEPRPYMGKKPFPESELKLLEEGRMFEGQWAVSSPKTIERASAVGYLFASRLQKALGVPVGIIDAALGGSEMICWVPEQKLRQEYGEVLDGTWRQSPYITPWHKECVEGNLGEQHLANAHPFQPGYLFRTGVAPWLKMNVAGVIWYQGEADAEIPDAAQSEKLLTELIKGWRDVSASPKENLPFIMVQLPRIKDNSQLRAFWPEFRELQAKVANALPGVACVCTIDLGTTNANVHPPHKDQVAERLANRALADVYRKNVPSRGPEFQKARVDEEDVYITFSHADGLHAADGKPVRGFELAGRDGQFSPATAVVKGKTVKLTADYVDEPVEVRYNWAVFAEPNLVNRHDLPAMPFRAKLK
;
A
#
# COMPACT_ATOMS: atom_id res chain seq x y z
N MET A 1 -68.05 28.10 -21.46
CA MET A 1 -66.65 27.62 -21.49
C MET A 1 -66.24 27.32 -20.04
N LYS A 2 -66.14 26.02 -19.65
CA LYS A 2 -65.76 25.59 -18.30
C LYS A 2 -64.28 25.31 -18.30
N ALA A 3 -63.50 26.05 -17.49
CA ALA A 3 -62.06 25.85 -17.32
C ALA A 3 -61.84 24.58 -16.45
N LEU A 4 -61.05 23.65 -16.99
CA LEU A 4 -60.62 22.44 -16.30
C LEU A 4 -59.38 22.79 -15.44
N PRO A 5 -59.25 22.43 -14.16
CA PRO A 5 -58.05 22.67 -13.38
C PRO A 5 -57.00 21.64 -13.78
N ILE A 6 -55.82 22.13 -14.16
CA ILE A 6 -54.60 21.32 -14.36
C ILE A 6 -54.06 21.01 -12.98
N ILE A 7 -54.17 19.73 -12.53
CA ILE A 7 -53.48 19.22 -11.37
C ILE A 7 -52.04 18.94 -11.76
N LEU A 8 -51.11 19.83 -11.37
CA LEU A 8 -49.68 19.54 -11.39
C LEU A 8 -49.38 18.48 -10.32
N ALA A 9 -49.17 17.25 -10.73
CA ALA A 9 -48.58 16.23 -9.87
C ALA A 9 -47.10 16.60 -9.64
N ALA A 10 -46.81 17.17 -8.48
CA ALA A 10 -45.44 17.31 -7.99
C ALA A 10 -44.85 15.91 -7.81
N CYS A 11 -44.04 15.48 -8.75
CA CYS A 11 -43.18 14.29 -8.59
C CYS A 11 -42.12 14.64 -7.53
N SER A 12 -42.43 14.43 -6.25
CA SER A 12 -41.42 14.46 -5.20
C SER A 12 -40.41 13.35 -5.51
N LEU A 13 -39.21 13.73 -5.90
CA LEU A 13 -38.04 12.84 -5.89
C LEU A 13 -37.90 12.33 -4.46
N LEU A 14 -38.34 11.10 -4.24
CA LEU A 14 -38.13 10.37 -2.99
C LEU A 14 -36.62 10.21 -2.80
N HIS A 15 -36.00 11.16 -2.11
CA HIS A 15 -34.67 10.93 -1.56
C HIS A 15 -34.81 9.89 -0.46
N ALA A 16 -34.08 8.79 -0.56
CA ALA A 16 -34.07 7.78 0.48
C ALA A 16 -33.72 8.46 1.81
N GLU A 17 -34.56 8.27 2.83
CA GLU A 17 -34.39 8.90 4.15
C GLU A 17 -33.18 8.31 4.88
N VAL A 18 -32.83 7.04 4.58
CA VAL A 18 -31.61 6.35 5.09
C VAL A 18 -30.72 5.92 3.93
N THR A 19 -29.41 6.20 4.05
CA THR A 19 -28.41 5.84 3.04
C THR A 19 -27.19 5.16 3.67
N LEU A 20 -26.52 4.32 2.91
CA LEU A 20 -25.18 3.79 3.21
C LEU A 20 -24.08 4.77 2.77
N ASP A 21 -22.95 4.74 3.46
CA ASP A 21 -21.74 5.42 2.97
C ASP A 21 -21.27 4.82 1.64
N PRO A 22 -20.66 5.61 0.73
CA PRO A 22 -20.27 5.16 -0.61
C PRO A 22 -19.27 4.00 -0.66
N ILE A 23 -18.64 3.64 0.46
CA ILE A 23 -17.74 2.49 0.53
C ILE A 23 -18.50 1.15 0.53
N TYR A 24 -19.79 1.15 0.92
CA TYR A 24 -20.65 -0.04 0.90
C TYR A 24 -21.33 -0.13 -0.46
N ALA A 25 -21.07 -1.21 -1.18
CA ALA A 25 -21.62 -1.44 -2.52
C ALA A 25 -21.83 -2.93 -2.78
N ASP A 26 -22.60 -3.23 -3.82
CA ASP A 26 -22.77 -4.60 -4.31
C ASP A 26 -21.41 -5.27 -4.57
N HIS A 27 -21.37 -6.58 -4.43
CA HIS A 27 -20.18 -7.42 -4.67
C HIS A 27 -19.04 -7.26 -3.68
N MET A 28 -19.17 -6.46 -2.62
CA MET A 28 -18.10 -6.25 -1.64
C MET A 28 -17.81 -7.49 -0.79
N VAL A 29 -16.62 -7.49 -0.17
CA VAL A 29 -16.26 -8.43 0.90
C VAL A 29 -16.20 -7.67 2.21
N LEU A 30 -16.77 -8.24 3.28
CA LEU A 30 -16.63 -7.77 4.66
C LEU A 30 -15.63 -8.64 5.42
N GLN A 31 -14.81 -8.01 6.26
CA GLN A 31 -13.74 -8.70 6.97
C GLN A 31 -14.28 -9.75 7.95
N GLN A 32 -13.80 -11.00 7.82
CA GLN A 32 -14.11 -12.08 8.77
C GLN A 32 -13.42 -11.89 10.12
N GLY A 33 -13.97 -12.55 11.15
CA GLY A 33 -13.34 -12.64 12.48
C GLY A 33 -13.31 -11.34 13.27
N LYS A 34 -13.77 -10.24 12.71
CA LYS A 34 -13.86 -8.92 13.34
C LYS A 34 -15.28 -8.39 13.32
N PRO A 35 -15.65 -7.45 14.22
CA PRO A 35 -16.95 -6.78 14.13
C PRO A 35 -17.16 -6.13 12.76
N VAL A 36 -18.37 -6.25 12.20
CA VAL A 36 -18.70 -5.60 10.92
C VAL A 36 -19.32 -4.25 11.21
N ILE A 37 -18.58 -3.20 10.91
CA ILE A 37 -19.05 -1.83 11.05
C ILE A 37 -19.78 -1.44 9.76
N VAL A 38 -20.99 -0.86 9.91
CA VAL A 38 -21.80 -0.33 8.82
C VAL A 38 -22.26 1.08 9.19
N ALA A 39 -22.09 2.04 8.30
CA ALA A 39 -22.40 3.43 8.56
C ALA A 39 -23.05 4.12 7.36
N GLY A 40 -23.68 5.27 7.64
CA GLY A 40 -24.33 6.05 6.61
C GLY A 40 -24.94 7.35 7.13
N THR A 41 -25.90 7.88 6.37
CA THR A 41 -26.64 9.09 6.75
C THR A 41 -28.13 8.86 6.82
N THR A 42 -28.85 9.71 7.57
CA THR A 42 -30.32 9.73 7.64
C THR A 42 -30.83 11.16 7.79
N THR A 43 -31.99 11.41 7.24
CA THR A 43 -32.75 12.63 7.48
C THR A 43 -33.72 12.48 8.65
N ARG A 44 -33.98 11.24 9.13
CA ARG A 44 -34.95 10.91 10.19
C ARG A 44 -34.25 10.46 11.47
N VAL A 45 -33.70 11.41 12.21
CA VAL A 45 -32.96 11.16 13.45
C VAL A 45 -33.83 10.66 14.61
N ASP A 46 -35.15 10.75 14.48
CA ASP A 46 -36.19 10.35 15.44
C ASP A 46 -36.58 8.88 15.34
N ARG A 47 -36.06 8.13 14.36
CA ARG A 47 -36.43 6.73 14.09
C ARG A 47 -35.25 5.79 14.20
N ASP A 48 -35.47 4.66 14.86
CA ASP A 48 -34.47 3.57 14.95
C ASP A 48 -34.05 3.07 13.55
N ILE A 49 -32.76 2.81 13.42
CA ILE A 49 -32.18 2.15 12.25
C ILE A 49 -31.73 0.75 12.65
N THR A 50 -32.07 -0.24 11.84
CA THR A 50 -31.61 -1.62 12.01
C THR A 50 -30.81 -2.07 10.78
N VAL A 51 -29.60 -2.57 11.00
CA VAL A 51 -28.77 -3.22 9.97
C VAL A 51 -28.94 -4.72 10.05
N ILE A 52 -29.13 -5.36 8.91
CA ILE A 52 -29.37 -6.81 8.78
C ILE A 52 -28.38 -7.37 7.76
N PHE A 53 -27.61 -8.37 8.16
CA PHE A 53 -26.69 -9.06 7.26
C PHE A 53 -26.46 -10.50 7.75
N ASN A 54 -26.50 -11.48 6.84
CA ASN A 54 -26.23 -12.89 7.12
C ASN A 54 -26.94 -13.41 8.39
N GLY A 55 -28.25 -13.11 8.53
CA GLY A 55 -29.07 -13.50 9.69
C GLY A 55 -28.75 -12.75 11.00
N LYS A 56 -27.79 -11.85 11.03
CA LYS A 56 -27.48 -11.00 12.18
C LYS A 56 -28.20 -9.66 12.05
N ARG A 57 -28.55 -9.06 13.19
CA ARG A 57 -29.21 -7.75 13.27
C ARG A 57 -28.49 -6.89 14.30
N ALA A 58 -28.33 -5.60 14.00
CA ALA A 58 -27.79 -4.60 14.93
C ALA A 58 -28.59 -3.30 14.83
N LYS A 59 -28.87 -2.68 15.97
CA LYS A 59 -29.39 -1.31 16.03
C LYS A 59 -28.25 -0.33 15.83
N ALA A 60 -28.49 0.73 15.04
CA ALA A 60 -27.52 1.78 14.84
C ALA A 60 -27.58 2.83 15.95
N PHE A 61 -26.43 3.37 16.30
CA PHE A 61 -26.31 4.63 17.02
C PHE A 61 -26.41 5.79 16.03
N ILE A 62 -27.29 6.76 16.33
CA ILE A 62 -27.51 7.94 15.49
C ILE A 62 -26.96 9.16 16.23
N HIS A 63 -26.09 9.92 15.55
CA HIS A 63 -25.61 11.20 16.02
C HIS A 63 -25.73 12.25 14.91
N LYS A 64 -26.52 13.29 15.14
CA LYS A 64 -26.95 14.23 14.10
C LYS A 64 -27.56 13.46 12.92
N ASN A 65 -27.09 13.70 11.70
CA ASN A 65 -27.53 13.01 10.49
C ASN A 65 -26.68 11.78 10.13
N ARG A 66 -25.73 11.38 10.99
CA ARG A 66 -24.87 10.19 10.79
C ARG A 66 -25.37 9.04 11.65
N TRP A 67 -25.26 7.84 11.14
CA TRP A 67 -25.53 6.61 11.89
C TRP A 67 -24.43 5.59 11.70
N GLN A 68 -24.24 4.73 12.70
CA GLN A 68 -23.33 3.59 12.65
C GLN A 68 -23.92 2.42 13.43
N ALA A 69 -23.78 1.22 12.88
CA ALA A 69 -24.12 -0.03 13.53
C ALA A 69 -22.92 -0.97 13.52
N GLU A 70 -22.86 -1.85 14.50
CA GLU A 70 -21.83 -2.88 14.62
C GLU A 70 -22.50 -4.25 14.72
N LEU A 71 -22.29 -5.09 13.70
CA LEU A 71 -22.69 -6.49 13.70
C LEU A 71 -21.58 -7.35 14.33
N PRO A 72 -21.94 -8.47 14.98
CA PRO A 72 -20.94 -9.35 15.59
C PRO A 72 -19.99 -9.95 14.55
N PRO A 73 -18.78 -10.36 14.95
CA PRO A 73 -17.85 -11.07 14.07
C PRO A 73 -18.50 -12.28 13.40
N MET A 74 -18.13 -12.50 12.14
CA MET A 74 -18.63 -13.62 11.34
C MET A 74 -17.47 -14.42 10.74
N GLN A 75 -17.67 -15.72 10.54
CA GLN A 75 -16.74 -16.57 9.83
C GLN A 75 -16.85 -16.33 8.32
N ALA A 76 -15.79 -16.64 7.57
CA ALA A 76 -15.79 -16.56 6.12
C ALA A 76 -16.98 -17.32 5.51
N SER A 77 -17.59 -16.75 4.49
CA SER A 77 -18.71 -17.35 3.76
C SER A 77 -18.58 -17.04 2.27
N ALA A 78 -18.51 -18.11 1.47
CA ALA A 78 -18.59 -18.04 0.01
C ALA A 78 -20.04 -17.85 -0.48
N ARG A 79 -21.03 -17.98 0.42
CA ARG A 79 -22.45 -17.75 0.09
C ARG A 79 -22.70 -16.23 0.12
N PRO A 80 -23.19 -15.64 -0.98
CA PRO A 80 -23.54 -14.23 -0.99
C PRO A 80 -24.77 -13.94 -0.14
N HIS A 81 -24.79 -12.79 0.50
CA HIS A 81 -25.88 -12.27 1.31
C HIS A 81 -26.18 -10.83 0.95
N ASP A 82 -27.42 -10.41 1.17
CA ASP A 82 -27.81 -9.01 1.09
C ASP A 82 -27.54 -8.32 2.44
N LEU A 83 -26.94 -7.12 2.40
CA LEU A 83 -26.88 -6.22 3.53
C LEU A 83 -28.00 -5.21 3.39
N THR A 84 -28.88 -5.17 4.38
CA THR A 84 -30.07 -4.31 4.39
C THR A 84 -30.03 -3.37 5.59
N VAL A 85 -30.38 -2.12 5.36
CA VAL A 85 -30.59 -1.10 6.39
C VAL A 85 -32.05 -0.69 6.36
N GLU A 86 -32.74 -0.80 7.49
CA GLU A 86 -34.16 -0.48 7.64
C GLU A 86 -34.36 0.68 8.59
N GLN A 87 -35.19 1.66 8.20
CA GLN A 87 -35.62 2.78 9.03
C GLN A 87 -37.14 3.04 8.80
N GLY A 88 -38.00 2.44 9.61
CA GLY A 88 -39.43 2.50 9.38
C GLY A 88 -39.84 1.80 8.07
N ALA A 89 -40.39 2.56 7.10
CA ALA A 89 -40.69 2.06 5.77
C ALA A 89 -39.55 2.16 4.79
N ASP A 90 -38.52 2.98 5.10
CA ASP A 90 -37.37 3.21 4.24
C ASP A 90 -36.36 2.09 4.34
N ARG A 91 -35.72 1.83 3.20
CA ARG A 91 -34.75 0.75 3.10
C ARG A 91 -33.61 1.10 2.14
N ALA A 92 -32.37 0.94 2.60
CA ALA A 92 -31.19 0.85 1.76
C ALA A 92 -30.69 -0.60 1.70
N LYS A 93 -30.19 -1.04 0.54
CA LYS A 93 -29.78 -2.43 0.34
C LYS A 93 -28.61 -2.51 -0.62
N ILE A 94 -27.64 -3.37 -0.31
CA ILE A 94 -26.61 -3.84 -1.24
C ILE A 94 -26.67 -5.37 -1.32
N THR A 95 -26.27 -5.90 -2.47
CA THR A 95 -26.44 -7.32 -2.81
C THR A 95 -25.10 -7.99 -3.07
N ASP A 96 -25.11 -9.33 -3.07
CA ASP A 96 -23.93 -10.17 -3.36
C ASP A 96 -22.72 -9.83 -2.48
N VAL A 97 -22.94 -9.63 -1.16
CA VAL A 97 -21.89 -9.35 -0.18
C VAL A 97 -21.36 -10.66 0.38
N LEU A 98 -20.03 -10.84 0.35
CA LEU A 98 -19.33 -11.99 0.93
C LEU A 98 -18.68 -11.63 2.27
N VAL A 99 -18.32 -12.66 3.05
CA VAL A 99 -17.48 -12.52 4.24
C VAL A 99 -16.15 -13.22 3.98
N GLY A 100 -15.03 -12.53 4.17
CA GLY A 100 -13.71 -13.07 3.88
C GLY A 100 -12.58 -12.14 4.34
N GLU A 101 -11.49 -12.15 3.66
CA GLU A 101 -10.33 -11.28 3.94
C GLU A 101 -10.39 -10.01 3.08
N VAL A 102 -10.13 -8.86 3.68
CA VAL A 102 -10.11 -7.57 2.98
C VAL A 102 -8.75 -6.90 3.16
N TRP A 103 -8.09 -6.58 2.06
CA TRP A 103 -6.78 -5.92 2.06
C TRP A 103 -6.83 -4.60 1.28
N ILE A 104 -6.01 -3.64 1.71
CA ILE A 104 -5.79 -2.38 0.99
C ILE A 104 -4.45 -2.47 0.26
N ALA A 105 -4.47 -2.21 -1.06
CA ALA A 105 -3.28 -2.03 -1.89
C ALA A 105 -3.09 -0.53 -2.14
N SER A 106 -2.03 0.06 -1.56
CA SER A 106 -1.80 1.50 -1.64
C SER A 106 -0.34 1.85 -1.90
N GLY A 107 -0.08 3.07 -2.31
CA GLY A 107 1.24 3.55 -2.68
C GLY A 107 1.24 4.43 -3.91
N GLN A 108 2.29 4.31 -4.75
CA GLN A 108 2.41 5.10 -5.97
C GLN A 108 2.31 4.27 -7.25
N SER A 109 2.92 4.72 -8.33
CA SER A 109 2.76 4.15 -9.68
C SER A 109 3.04 2.67 -9.81
N ASN A 110 4.01 2.12 -9.07
CA ASN A 110 4.29 0.68 -9.08
C ASN A 110 3.18 -0.16 -8.42
N MET A 111 2.44 0.40 -7.46
CA MET A 111 1.22 -0.23 -6.94
C MET A 111 0.03 -0.01 -7.89
N LEU A 112 -0.07 1.18 -8.50
CA LEU A 112 -1.12 1.51 -9.49
C LEU A 112 -0.95 0.74 -10.80
N PHE A 113 0.24 0.22 -11.10
CA PHE A 113 0.58 -0.49 -12.35
C PHE A 113 -0.45 -1.57 -12.66
N ARG A 114 -1.07 -1.48 -13.85
CA ARG A 114 -2.26 -2.26 -14.17
C ARG A 114 -1.92 -3.66 -14.66
N VAL A 115 -2.91 -4.54 -14.60
CA VAL A 115 -2.79 -5.91 -15.14
C VAL A 115 -2.48 -5.88 -16.63
N ASP A 116 -3.16 -5.05 -17.42
CA ASP A 116 -2.96 -4.94 -18.89
C ASP A 116 -1.58 -4.36 -19.28
N GLU A 117 -0.83 -3.79 -18.34
CA GLU A 117 0.52 -3.25 -18.53
C GLU A 117 1.63 -4.29 -18.23
N THR A 118 1.28 -5.41 -17.59
CA THR A 118 2.25 -6.47 -17.27
C THR A 118 2.66 -7.25 -18.53
N ASP A 119 3.86 -7.80 -18.53
CA ASP A 119 4.36 -8.61 -19.66
C ASP A 119 3.67 -9.98 -19.80
N ASN A 120 3.00 -10.46 -18.76
CA ASN A 120 2.18 -11.67 -18.75
C ASN A 120 0.67 -11.38 -18.58
N ALA A 121 0.21 -10.19 -19.01
CA ALA A 121 -1.19 -9.77 -18.90
C ALA A 121 -2.18 -10.81 -19.46
N ARG A 122 -1.84 -11.43 -20.61
CA ARG A 122 -2.70 -12.41 -21.26
C ARG A 122 -2.97 -13.63 -20.39
N GLU A 123 -1.95 -14.13 -19.71
CA GLU A 123 -2.05 -15.29 -18.81
C GLU A 123 -2.85 -14.93 -17.56
N ILE A 124 -2.63 -13.76 -17.00
CA ILE A 124 -3.36 -13.27 -15.83
C ILE A 124 -4.85 -13.12 -16.17
N LEU A 125 -5.17 -12.46 -17.27
CA LEU A 125 -6.55 -12.25 -17.71
C LEU A 125 -7.26 -13.58 -18.04
N ALA A 126 -6.57 -14.53 -18.66
CA ALA A 126 -7.15 -15.83 -18.97
C ALA A 126 -7.53 -16.67 -17.72
N ALA A 127 -6.89 -16.40 -16.58
CA ALA A 127 -7.13 -17.06 -15.30
C ALA A 127 -8.04 -16.25 -14.34
N ALA A 128 -8.63 -15.15 -14.80
CA ALA A 128 -9.26 -14.14 -13.93
C ALA A 128 -10.64 -14.50 -13.40
N ASP A 129 -11.35 -15.45 -13.99
CA ASP A 129 -12.70 -15.81 -13.56
C ASP A 129 -12.68 -16.50 -12.20
N ASN A 130 -13.00 -15.72 -11.14
CA ASN A 130 -13.04 -16.23 -9.78
C ASN A 130 -14.15 -15.53 -8.95
N PRO A 131 -15.26 -16.22 -8.63
CA PRO A 131 -16.38 -15.63 -7.88
C PRO A 131 -16.05 -15.32 -6.43
N LEU A 132 -14.96 -15.85 -5.88
CA LEU A 132 -14.52 -15.60 -4.51
C LEU A 132 -13.49 -14.46 -4.39
N LEU A 133 -13.05 -13.92 -5.52
CA LEU A 133 -12.14 -12.78 -5.57
C LEU A 133 -12.90 -11.55 -6.01
N ARG A 134 -12.82 -10.51 -5.21
CA ARG A 134 -13.52 -9.24 -5.45
C ARG A 134 -12.49 -8.11 -5.49
N VAL A 135 -12.64 -7.24 -6.45
CA VAL A 135 -11.74 -6.10 -6.65
C VAL A 135 -12.54 -4.80 -6.54
N ARG A 136 -12.11 -3.93 -5.64
CA ARG A 136 -12.57 -2.54 -5.57
C ARG A 136 -11.57 -1.70 -6.34
N HIS A 137 -11.75 -1.62 -7.64
CA HIS A 137 -10.91 -0.80 -8.50
C HIS A 137 -11.41 0.63 -8.56
N SER A 138 -10.49 1.58 -8.43
CA SER A 138 -10.70 2.99 -8.70
C SER A 138 -9.64 3.49 -9.67
N GLU A 139 -10.06 4.16 -10.73
CA GLU A 139 -9.15 4.97 -11.54
C GLU A 139 -9.06 6.35 -10.89
N PRO A 140 -7.91 6.70 -10.27
CA PRO A 140 -7.79 8.01 -9.67
C PRO A 140 -7.88 9.10 -10.76
N ARG A 141 -8.72 10.10 -10.52
CA ARG A 141 -8.89 11.27 -11.40
C ARG A 141 -8.60 12.54 -10.61
N PRO A 142 -7.90 13.53 -11.22
CA PRO A 142 -7.34 13.56 -12.57
C PRO A 142 -6.06 12.73 -12.70
N TYR A 143 -5.66 12.44 -13.94
CA TYR A 143 -4.34 11.87 -14.22
C TYR A 143 -3.24 12.89 -13.93
N MET A 144 -2.22 12.46 -13.18
CA MET A 144 -1.09 13.32 -12.83
C MET A 144 -0.22 13.67 -14.04
N GLY A 145 0.25 14.90 -14.04
CA GLY A 145 1.08 15.49 -15.08
C GLY A 145 1.09 17.01 -14.94
N LYS A 146 1.63 17.74 -15.91
CA LYS A 146 1.76 19.21 -15.84
C LYS A 146 0.67 19.96 -16.61
N LYS A 147 -0.39 19.26 -17.03
CA LYS A 147 -1.49 19.90 -17.80
C LYS A 147 -2.56 20.46 -16.87
N PRO A 148 -3.18 21.58 -17.21
CA PRO A 148 -4.28 22.14 -16.43
C PRO A 148 -5.43 21.14 -16.26
N PHE A 149 -5.98 21.07 -15.05
CA PHE A 149 -7.17 20.26 -14.78
C PHE A 149 -8.44 21.00 -15.29
N PRO A 150 -9.34 20.29 -15.97
CA PRO A 150 -10.64 20.85 -16.31
C PRO A 150 -11.48 21.11 -15.04
N GLU A 151 -12.42 22.06 -15.10
CA GLU A 151 -13.31 22.42 -14.00
C GLU A 151 -14.05 21.22 -13.37
N SER A 152 -14.43 20.25 -14.18
CA SER A 152 -15.08 19.02 -13.69
C SER A 152 -14.19 18.19 -12.78
N GLU A 153 -12.88 18.17 -13.01
CA GLU A 153 -11.90 17.46 -12.19
C GLU A 153 -11.54 18.26 -10.94
N LEU A 154 -11.41 19.59 -11.06
CA LEU A 154 -11.24 20.47 -9.89
C LEU A 154 -12.40 20.29 -8.90
N LYS A 155 -13.64 20.28 -9.39
CA LYS A 155 -14.82 20.01 -8.56
C LYS A 155 -14.79 18.64 -7.91
N LEU A 156 -14.38 17.60 -8.63
CA LEU A 156 -14.25 16.23 -8.12
C LEU A 156 -13.23 16.17 -6.97
N LEU A 157 -12.10 16.90 -7.09
CA LEU A 157 -11.09 16.98 -6.05
C LEU A 157 -11.61 17.72 -4.80
N GLU A 158 -12.32 18.83 -4.95
CA GLU A 158 -12.94 19.56 -3.83
C GLU A 158 -13.97 18.70 -3.08
N GLU A 159 -14.72 17.88 -3.78
CA GLU A 159 -15.67 16.92 -3.21
C GLU A 159 -14.99 15.69 -2.58
N GLY A 160 -13.67 15.52 -2.73
CA GLY A 160 -12.91 14.38 -2.22
C GLY A 160 -13.21 13.05 -2.94
N ARG A 161 -13.64 13.09 -4.19
CA ARG A 161 -14.13 11.96 -4.99
C ARG A 161 -13.08 11.41 -5.96
N MET A 162 -11.82 11.67 -5.71
CA MET A 162 -10.72 11.22 -6.58
C MET A 162 -10.68 9.70 -6.79
N PHE A 163 -11.00 8.92 -5.76
CA PHE A 163 -10.96 7.46 -5.77
C PHE A 163 -12.34 6.84 -5.97
N GLU A 164 -13.16 7.42 -6.83
CA GLU A 164 -14.44 6.80 -7.20
C GLU A 164 -14.21 5.47 -7.90
N GLY A 165 -15.06 4.51 -7.64
CA GLY A 165 -15.00 3.19 -8.23
C GLY A 165 -16.02 2.26 -7.60
N GLN A 166 -16.06 1.02 -8.05
CA GLN A 166 -17.03 0.02 -7.60
C GLN A 166 -16.35 -1.30 -7.31
N TRP A 167 -16.96 -2.08 -6.43
CA TRP A 167 -16.62 -3.47 -6.25
C TRP A 167 -17.08 -4.29 -7.46
N ALA A 168 -16.27 -5.24 -7.87
CA ALA A 168 -16.60 -6.15 -8.95
C ALA A 168 -16.14 -7.57 -8.64
N VAL A 169 -16.86 -8.55 -9.18
CA VAL A 169 -16.42 -9.95 -9.22
C VAL A 169 -15.23 -10.04 -10.19
N SER A 170 -14.20 -10.78 -9.81
CA SER A 170 -13.02 -10.99 -10.65
C SER A 170 -13.41 -11.68 -11.97
N SER A 171 -13.07 -11.04 -13.07
CA SER A 171 -13.18 -11.52 -14.43
C SER A 171 -12.15 -10.79 -15.31
N PRO A 172 -11.84 -11.27 -16.53
CA PRO A 172 -10.89 -10.57 -17.42
C PRO A 172 -11.22 -9.08 -17.58
N LYS A 173 -12.48 -8.74 -17.77
CA LYS A 173 -12.95 -7.37 -17.97
C LYS A 173 -12.80 -6.49 -16.74
N THR A 174 -13.05 -7.04 -15.54
CA THR A 174 -13.10 -6.26 -14.32
C THR A 174 -11.75 -6.02 -13.68
N ILE A 175 -10.74 -6.85 -14.02
CA ILE A 175 -9.39 -6.74 -13.46
C ILE A 175 -8.37 -6.13 -14.42
N GLU A 176 -8.69 -5.97 -15.69
CA GLU A 176 -7.77 -5.51 -16.74
C GLU A 176 -7.02 -4.24 -16.32
N ARG A 177 -7.72 -3.29 -15.71
CA ARG A 177 -7.17 -2.01 -15.27
C ARG A 177 -6.87 -1.94 -13.77
N ALA A 178 -7.11 -3.03 -13.02
CA ALA A 178 -6.81 -3.09 -11.60
C ALA A 178 -5.29 -3.17 -11.34
N SER A 179 -4.87 -2.85 -10.11
CA SER A 179 -3.50 -3.04 -9.64
C SER A 179 -3.03 -4.49 -9.88
N ALA A 180 -2.00 -4.67 -10.68
CA ALA A 180 -1.42 -6.00 -10.92
C ALA A 180 -0.89 -6.62 -9.62
N VAL A 181 -0.15 -5.84 -8.82
CA VAL A 181 0.37 -6.30 -7.52
C VAL A 181 -0.78 -6.64 -6.58
N GLY A 182 -1.78 -5.74 -6.46
CA GLY A 182 -2.94 -5.94 -5.60
C GLY A 182 -3.76 -7.17 -5.99
N TYR A 183 -4.08 -7.31 -7.29
CA TYR A 183 -4.83 -8.44 -7.81
C TYR A 183 -4.10 -9.78 -7.62
N LEU A 184 -2.84 -9.86 -8.03
CA LEU A 184 -2.04 -11.10 -7.92
C LEU A 184 -1.81 -11.50 -6.45
N PHE A 185 -1.61 -10.52 -5.56
CA PHE A 185 -1.54 -10.76 -4.11
C PHE A 185 -2.85 -11.38 -3.60
N ALA A 186 -4.00 -10.76 -3.90
CA ALA A 186 -5.30 -11.23 -3.46
C ALA A 186 -5.67 -12.61 -4.03
N SER A 187 -5.33 -12.86 -5.30
CA SER A 187 -5.51 -14.16 -5.95
C SER A 187 -4.72 -15.27 -5.25
N ARG A 188 -3.45 -15.01 -4.89
CA ARG A 188 -2.61 -15.96 -4.15
C ARG A 188 -3.15 -16.23 -2.74
N LEU A 189 -3.61 -15.19 -2.04
CA LEU A 189 -4.25 -15.35 -0.73
C LEU A 189 -5.53 -16.18 -0.83
N GLN A 190 -6.41 -15.87 -1.79
CA GLN A 190 -7.65 -16.59 -2.00
C GLN A 190 -7.41 -18.09 -2.23
N LYS A 191 -6.43 -18.40 -3.10
CA LYS A 191 -6.04 -19.79 -3.38
C LYS A 191 -5.48 -20.52 -2.15
N ALA A 192 -4.65 -19.83 -1.35
CA ALA A 192 -4.01 -20.43 -0.18
C ALA A 192 -4.92 -20.59 1.03
N LEU A 193 -5.90 -19.68 1.21
CA LEU A 193 -6.81 -19.66 2.35
C LEU A 193 -8.14 -20.36 2.06
N GLY A 194 -8.56 -20.48 0.80
CA GLY A 194 -9.83 -21.08 0.40
C GLY A 194 -11.07 -20.26 0.81
N VAL A 195 -10.92 -18.99 1.15
CA VAL A 195 -11.98 -18.07 1.56
C VAL A 195 -12.14 -16.91 0.58
N PRO A 196 -13.28 -16.19 0.57
CA PRO A 196 -13.39 -14.97 -0.23
C PRO A 196 -12.30 -13.95 0.13
N VAL A 197 -11.78 -13.26 -0.88
CA VAL A 197 -10.80 -12.16 -0.69
C VAL A 197 -11.24 -10.93 -1.46
N GLY A 198 -11.25 -9.79 -0.78
CA GLY A 198 -11.45 -8.46 -1.35
C GLY A 198 -10.14 -7.68 -1.35
N ILE A 199 -9.82 -7.04 -2.49
CA ILE A 199 -8.71 -6.11 -2.59
C ILE A 199 -9.21 -4.72 -2.97
N ILE A 200 -8.73 -3.70 -2.27
CA ILE A 200 -9.08 -2.30 -2.47
C ILE A 200 -7.88 -1.59 -3.06
N ASP A 201 -8.00 -1.10 -4.30
CA ASP A 201 -6.95 -0.32 -4.95
C ASP A 201 -7.09 1.15 -4.53
N ALA A 202 -6.04 1.67 -3.86
CA ALA A 202 -5.95 3.06 -3.42
C ALA A 202 -4.50 3.56 -3.60
N ALA A 203 -4.07 3.72 -4.85
CA ALA A 203 -2.72 4.18 -5.20
C ALA A 203 -2.78 5.36 -6.18
N LEU A 204 -1.74 6.22 -6.17
CA LEU A 204 -1.60 7.32 -7.11
C LEU A 204 -0.16 7.45 -7.61
N GLY A 205 0.02 7.50 -8.94
CA GLY A 205 1.33 7.67 -9.56
C GLY A 205 2.04 8.95 -9.11
N GLY A 206 3.32 8.84 -8.80
CA GLY A 206 4.17 9.96 -8.41
C GLY A 206 4.01 10.44 -6.98
N SER A 207 3.01 10.01 -6.22
CA SER A 207 2.73 10.56 -4.88
C SER A 207 3.83 10.31 -3.85
N GLU A 208 4.20 11.35 -3.11
CA GLU A 208 5.08 11.30 -1.94
C GLU A 208 4.33 10.79 -0.70
N MET A 209 5.06 10.25 0.27
CA MET A 209 4.49 9.75 1.53
C MET A 209 3.64 10.77 2.25
N ILE A 210 4.04 12.05 2.22
CA ILE A 210 3.33 13.11 2.95
C ILE A 210 1.87 13.28 2.51
N CYS A 211 1.53 12.93 1.27
CA CYS A 211 0.15 12.95 0.76
C CYS A 211 -0.74 11.90 1.44
N TRP A 212 -0.12 10.88 2.02
CA TRP A 212 -0.76 9.73 2.66
C TRP A 212 -0.73 9.77 4.19
N VAL A 213 -0.12 10.79 4.79
CA VAL A 213 -0.08 10.98 6.27
C VAL A 213 -1.40 11.56 6.74
N PRO A 214 -2.04 11.01 7.79
CA PRO A 214 -3.25 11.61 8.38
C PRO A 214 -3.02 13.05 8.86
N GLU A 215 -3.98 13.92 8.64
CA GLU A 215 -3.89 15.35 9.01
C GLU A 215 -3.55 15.56 10.48
N GLN A 216 -4.06 14.70 11.37
CA GLN A 216 -3.73 14.78 12.79
C GLN A 216 -2.23 14.62 13.06
N LYS A 217 -1.56 13.69 12.36
CA LYS A 217 -0.11 13.51 12.45
C LYS A 217 0.65 14.67 11.81
N LEU A 218 0.15 15.18 10.70
CA LEU A 218 0.73 16.38 10.07
C LEU A 218 0.69 17.57 11.02
N ARG A 219 -0.42 17.82 11.73
CA ARG A 219 -0.52 18.90 12.72
C ARG A 219 0.46 18.74 13.88
N GLN A 220 0.70 17.51 14.32
CA GLN A 220 1.58 17.24 15.47
C GLN A 220 3.06 17.34 15.11
N GLU A 221 3.45 16.86 13.91
CA GLU A 221 4.84 16.63 13.57
C GLU A 221 5.36 17.54 12.44
N TYR A 222 4.45 18.14 11.66
CA TYR A 222 4.73 18.87 10.42
C TYR A 222 3.75 20.04 10.23
N GLY A 223 3.46 20.81 11.29
CA GLY A 223 2.40 21.84 11.28
C GLY A 223 2.52 22.86 10.16
N GLU A 224 3.76 23.17 9.75
CA GLU A 224 4.08 24.11 8.67
C GLU A 224 3.54 23.69 7.29
N VAL A 225 3.32 22.40 7.06
CA VAL A 225 2.81 21.94 5.77
C VAL A 225 1.29 22.09 5.62
N LEU A 226 0.60 22.52 6.66
CA LEU A 226 -0.85 22.72 6.68
C LEU A 226 -1.28 24.19 6.60
N ASP A 227 -0.36 25.13 6.61
CA ASP A 227 -0.62 26.58 6.65
C ASP A 227 -0.87 27.21 5.25
N GLY A 228 -0.96 26.39 4.20
CA GLY A 228 -1.16 26.84 2.81
C GLY A 228 0.14 27.06 2.03
N THR A 229 1.30 26.98 2.67
CA THR A 229 2.62 27.11 2.03
C THR A 229 3.26 25.76 1.70
N TRP A 230 2.51 24.66 1.83
CA TRP A 230 3.00 23.30 1.65
C TRP A 230 3.79 23.07 0.34
N ARG A 231 3.49 23.83 -0.72
CA ARG A 231 4.21 23.75 -1.99
C ARG A 231 5.68 24.17 -1.91
N GLN A 232 6.03 25.02 -0.94
CA GLN A 232 7.42 25.41 -0.67
C GLN A 232 8.14 24.43 0.26
N SER A 233 7.41 23.48 0.83
CA SER A 233 7.94 22.49 1.77
C SER A 233 9.09 21.67 1.14
N PRO A 234 10.13 21.32 1.92
CA PRO A 234 11.18 20.41 1.47
C PRO A 234 10.69 18.96 1.24
N TYR A 235 9.49 18.60 1.74
CA TYR A 235 8.87 17.30 1.56
C TYR A 235 8.21 17.09 0.19
N ILE A 236 8.20 18.12 -0.64
CA ILE A 236 7.59 18.10 -1.98
C ILE A 236 8.70 18.31 -3.01
N THR A 237 8.85 17.34 -3.91
CA THR A 237 9.91 17.42 -4.93
C THR A 237 9.64 18.55 -5.94
N PRO A 238 10.68 19.03 -6.65
CA PRO A 238 10.49 20.05 -7.69
C PRO A 238 9.49 19.65 -8.77
N TRP A 239 9.49 18.38 -9.17
CA TRP A 239 8.56 17.87 -10.16
C TRP A 239 7.08 17.99 -9.72
N HIS A 240 6.80 17.70 -8.44
CA HIS A 240 5.45 17.82 -7.88
C HIS A 240 5.01 19.28 -7.81
N LYS A 241 5.91 20.20 -7.43
CA LYS A 241 5.63 21.65 -7.44
C LYS A 241 5.20 22.12 -8.82
N GLU A 242 5.95 21.74 -9.85
CA GLU A 242 5.64 22.05 -11.24
C GLU A 242 4.32 21.41 -11.71
N CYS A 243 4.00 20.18 -11.27
CA CYS A 243 2.71 19.56 -11.54
C CYS A 243 1.56 20.34 -10.92
N VAL A 244 1.67 20.71 -9.64
CA VAL A 244 0.62 21.49 -8.95
C VAL A 244 0.37 22.83 -9.63
N GLU A 245 1.43 23.55 -9.96
CA GLU A 245 1.35 24.84 -10.65
C GLU A 245 0.71 24.69 -12.05
N GLY A 246 1.13 23.68 -12.80
CA GLY A 246 0.58 23.41 -14.13
C GLY A 246 -0.88 22.94 -14.11
N ASN A 247 -1.25 22.13 -13.09
CA ASN A 247 -2.60 21.58 -12.96
C ASN A 247 -3.61 22.64 -12.50
N LEU A 248 -3.25 23.46 -11.51
CA LEU A 248 -4.16 24.44 -10.92
C LEU A 248 -4.11 25.79 -11.61
N GLY A 249 -2.96 26.21 -12.17
CA GLY A 249 -2.74 27.57 -12.62
C GLY A 249 -2.85 28.59 -11.47
N GLU A 250 -2.56 29.86 -11.72
CA GLU A 250 -2.53 30.89 -10.68
C GLU A 250 -3.90 31.10 -9.98
N GLN A 251 -4.98 30.97 -10.73
CA GLN A 251 -6.34 31.24 -10.25
C GLN A 251 -6.93 30.18 -9.33
N HIS A 252 -6.38 28.95 -9.35
CA HIS A 252 -6.90 27.82 -8.59
C HIS A 252 -5.92 27.27 -7.54
N LEU A 253 -4.85 28.00 -7.23
CA LEU A 253 -3.81 27.54 -6.29
C LEU A 253 -4.31 27.28 -4.86
N ALA A 254 -5.49 27.78 -4.49
CA ALA A 254 -6.15 27.50 -3.21
C ALA A 254 -6.97 26.20 -3.23
N ASN A 255 -7.23 25.63 -4.40
CA ASN A 255 -8.05 24.44 -4.54
C ASN A 255 -7.32 23.17 -4.04
N ALA A 256 -8.11 22.14 -3.76
CA ALA A 256 -7.57 20.83 -3.40
C ALA A 256 -6.74 20.23 -4.54
N HIS A 257 -5.63 19.58 -4.17
CA HIS A 257 -4.76 18.90 -5.13
C HIS A 257 -4.34 17.53 -4.57
N PRO A 258 -4.20 16.49 -5.40
CA PRO A 258 -3.81 15.15 -4.94
C PRO A 258 -2.47 15.11 -4.19
N PHE A 259 -1.51 15.97 -4.57
CA PHE A 259 -0.21 16.08 -3.90
C PHE A 259 -0.23 16.96 -2.64
N GLN A 260 -1.37 17.48 -2.25
CA GLN A 260 -1.50 18.17 -0.97
C GLN A 260 -1.29 17.19 0.20
N PRO A 261 -0.51 17.58 1.24
CA PRO A 261 -0.31 16.76 2.41
C PRO A 261 -1.63 16.25 3.02
N GLY A 262 -1.71 14.93 3.23
CA GLY A 262 -2.88 14.27 3.82
C GLY A 262 -4.07 14.06 2.87
N TYR A 263 -4.07 14.62 1.67
CA TYR A 263 -5.21 14.53 0.76
C TYR A 263 -5.53 13.08 0.36
N LEU A 264 -4.53 12.33 -0.09
CA LEU A 264 -4.71 10.95 -0.55
C LEU A 264 -5.09 10.01 0.60
N PHE A 265 -4.56 10.25 1.79
CA PHE A 265 -5.03 9.53 2.97
C PHE A 265 -6.52 9.75 3.20
N ARG A 266 -6.95 11.01 3.28
CA ARG A 266 -8.33 11.40 3.59
C ARG A 266 -9.33 10.85 2.58
N THR A 267 -8.98 10.87 1.30
CA THR A 267 -9.90 10.51 0.20
C THR A 267 -9.79 9.05 -0.22
N GLY A 268 -8.59 8.46 -0.20
CA GLY A 268 -8.32 7.13 -0.73
C GLY A 268 -8.30 6.01 0.31
N VAL A 269 -7.89 6.28 1.55
CA VAL A 269 -7.61 5.24 2.54
C VAL A 269 -8.49 5.33 3.79
N ALA A 270 -8.63 6.52 4.37
CA ALA A 270 -9.36 6.71 5.61
C ALA A 270 -10.80 6.15 5.61
N PRO A 271 -11.57 6.22 4.51
CA PRO A 271 -12.90 5.61 4.46
C PRO A 271 -12.88 4.09 4.73
N TRP A 272 -11.88 3.39 4.20
CA TRP A 272 -11.72 1.94 4.33
C TRP A 272 -11.21 1.52 5.70
N LEU A 273 -10.38 2.32 6.33
CA LEU A 273 -9.89 2.05 7.69
C LEU A 273 -10.98 2.17 8.75
N LYS A 274 -12.09 2.86 8.45
CA LYS A 274 -13.27 2.94 9.33
C LYS A 274 -14.06 1.63 9.40
N MET A 275 -13.90 0.75 8.43
CA MET A 275 -14.32 -0.64 8.51
C MET A 275 -13.10 -1.52 8.81
N ASN A 276 -13.31 -2.70 9.38
CA ASN A 276 -12.21 -3.61 9.64
C ASN A 276 -11.64 -4.18 8.34
N VAL A 277 -10.31 -4.25 8.26
CA VAL A 277 -9.55 -4.91 7.19
C VAL A 277 -8.48 -5.83 7.79
N ALA A 278 -7.97 -6.76 6.99
CA ALA A 278 -6.91 -7.69 7.39
C ALA A 278 -5.55 -7.01 7.45
N GLY A 279 -5.27 -6.07 6.53
CA GLY A 279 -4.00 -5.37 6.47
C GLY A 279 -3.84 -4.50 5.23
N VAL A 280 -2.64 -3.97 5.08
CA VAL A 280 -2.21 -3.09 3.98
C VAL A 280 -1.00 -3.70 3.29
N ILE A 281 -0.98 -3.67 1.96
CA ILE A 281 0.22 -3.80 1.15
C ILE A 281 0.58 -2.44 0.56
N TRP A 282 1.86 -2.06 0.67
CA TRP A 282 2.36 -0.73 0.34
C TRP A 282 3.53 -0.78 -0.63
N TYR A 283 3.40 -0.15 -1.81
CA TYR A 283 4.49 -0.03 -2.76
C TYR A 283 4.69 1.44 -3.15
N GLN A 284 5.66 2.07 -2.51
CA GLN A 284 5.99 3.48 -2.67
C GLN A 284 7.43 3.71 -2.19
N GLY A 285 8.03 4.81 -2.61
CA GLY A 285 9.32 5.26 -2.17
C GLY A 285 10.12 5.94 -3.28
N GLU A 286 9.76 5.73 -4.53
CA GLU A 286 10.48 6.26 -5.68
C GLU A 286 10.53 7.79 -5.69
N ALA A 287 9.42 8.44 -5.30
CA ALA A 287 9.33 9.89 -5.20
C ALA A 287 10.11 10.42 -4.00
N ASP A 288 9.97 9.79 -2.83
CA ASP A 288 10.64 10.22 -1.60
C ASP A 288 12.15 9.92 -1.63
N ALA A 289 12.60 8.90 -2.38
CA ALA A 289 14.02 8.64 -2.60
C ALA A 289 14.73 9.70 -3.49
N GLU A 290 14.00 10.68 -4.01
CA GLU A 290 14.56 11.87 -4.65
C GLU A 290 14.90 12.98 -3.64
N ILE A 291 14.47 12.83 -2.37
CA ILE A 291 14.74 13.77 -1.27
C ILE A 291 15.82 13.13 -0.37
N PRO A 292 17.08 13.62 -0.40
CA PRO A 292 18.21 12.98 0.28
C PRO A 292 18.24 13.27 1.78
N ASP A 293 17.16 12.96 2.50
CA ASP A 293 17.03 13.09 3.94
C ASP A 293 16.47 11.81 4.55
N ALA A 294 17.39 10.91 4.95
CA ALA A 294 17.03 9.59 5.51
C ALA A 294 16.27 9.71 6.84
N ALA A 295 16.66 10.63 7.72
CA ALA A 295 16.04 10.80 9.03
C ALA A 295 14.60 11.29 8.88
N GLN A 296 14.39 12.24 7.99
CA GLN A 296 13.08 12.77 7.66
C GLN A 296 12.18 11.72 7.01
N SER A 297 12.68 11.00 6.02
CA SER A 297 11.92 9.93 5.33
C SER A 297 11.57 8.79 6.28
N GLU A 298 12.47 8.40 7.20
CA GLU A 298 12.21 7.40 8.25
C GLU A 298 11.09 7.86 9.20
N LYS A 299 11.15 9.11 9.65
CA LYS A 299 10.12 9.71 10.50
C LYS A 299 8.78 9.74 9.78
N LEU A 300 8.75 10.18 8.53
CA LEU A 300 7.53 10.32 7.74
C LEU A 300 6.85 8.96 7.50
N LEU A 301 7.61 7.93 7.11
CA LEU A 301 7.12 6.57 6.94
C LEU A 301 6.58 5.99 8.26
N THR A 302 7.27 6.26 9.36
CA THR A 302 6.85 5.84 10.70
C THR A 302 5.51 6.47 11.10
N GLU A 303 5.36 7.78 10.92
CA GLU A 303 4.13 8.50 11.29
C GLU A 303 2.96 8.20 10.33
N LEU A 304 3.24 7.90 9.06
CA LEU A 304 2.24 7.37 8.13
C LEU A 304 1.64 6.07 8.68
N ILE A 305 2.47 5.09 9.00
CA ILE A 305 2.01 3.76 9.48
C ILE A 305 1.27 3.89 10.81
N LYS A 306 1.82 4.64 11.78
CA LYS A 306 1.17 4.88 13.07
C LYS A 306 -0.16 5.60 12.89
N GLY A 307 -0.20 6.63 12.07
CA GLY A 307 -1.40 7.40 11.82
C GLY A 307 -2.52 6.57 11.17
N TRP A 308 -2.20 5.65 10.25
CA TRP A 308 -3.19 4.74 9.70
C TRP A 308 -3.76 3.78 10.76
N ARG A 309 -2.92 3.32 11.67
CA ARG A 309 -3.34 2.50 12.82
C ARG A 309 -4.23 3.25 13.79
N ASP A 310 -3.90 4.51 14.09
CA ASP A 310 -4.67 5.34 15.02
C ASP A 310 -6.11 5.59 14.55
N VAL A 311 -6.35 5.64 13.24
CA VAL A 311 -7.69 5.85 12.66
C VAL A 311 -8.39 4.56 12.24
N SER A 312 -7.74 3.40 12.36
CA SER A 312 -8.36 2.12 12.01
C SER A 312 -9.52 1.78 12.96
N ALA A 313 -10.47 1.00 12.48
CA ALA A 313 -11.60 0.53 13.28
C ALA A 313 -11.17 -0.31 14.49
N SER A 314 -9.98 -0.90 14.47
CA SER A 314 -9.37 -1.66 15.57
C SER A 314 -8.00 -1.06 15.94
N PRO A 315 -7.93 0.16 16.52
CA PRO A 315 -6.65 0.86 16.73
C PRO A 315 -5.73 0.18 17.75
N LYS A 316 -6.27 -0.68 18.63
CA LYS A 316 -5.49 -1.48 19.59
C LYS A 316 -4.81 -2.69 18.94
N GLU A 317 -5.27 -3.11 17.78
CA GLU A 317 -4.63 -4.14 16.98
C GLU A 317 -3.58 -3.49 16.07
N ASN A 318 -2.40 -4.09 16.02
CA ASN A 318 -1.39 -3.63 15.07
C ASN A 318 -1.84 -4.02 13.66
N LEU A 319 -2.53 -3.11 12.95
CA LEU A 319 -2.90 -3.33 11.55
C LEU A 319 -1.65 -3.78 10.77
N PRO A 320 -1.66 -4.99 10.19
CA PRO A 320 -0.54 -5.51 9.42
C PRO A 320 -0.21 -4.57 8.24
N PHE A 321 1.07 -4.25 8.07
CA PHE A 321 1.55 -3.36 7.02
C PHE A 321 2.77 -3.99 6.34
N ILE A 322 2.61 -4.42 5.09
CA ILE A 322 3.66 -5.12 4.35
C ILE A 322 4.10 -4.23 3.19
N MET A 323 5.32 -3.73 3.27
CA MET A 323 5.86 -2.83 2.24
C MET A 323 6.81 -3.54 1.29
N VAL A 324 6.87 -3.04 0.06
CA VAL A 324 7.83 -3.44 -0.96
C VAL A 324 9.06 -2.55 -0.82
N GLN A 325 10.24 -3.15 -0.65
CA GLN A 325 11.51 -2.42 -0.73
C GLN A 325 11.73 -1.95 -2.18
N LEU A 326 12.33 -0.77 -2.38
CA LEU A 326 12.64 -0.28 -3.72
C LEU A 326 13.54 -1.28 -4.48
N PRO A 327 13.16 -1.69 -5.72
CA PRO A 327 13.96 -2.57 -6.53
C PRO A 327 15.20 -1.87 -7.08
N ARG A 328 16.11 -2.61 -7.71
CA ARG A 328 17.21 -2.01 -8.48
C ARG A 328 16.68 -1.24 -9.68
N ILE A 329 17.43 -0.24 -10.12
CA ILE A 329 17.17 0.49 -11.36
C ILE A 329 18.49 0.92 -11.99
N LYS A 330 18.66 0.75 -13.30
CA LYS A 330 19.85 1.21 -14.00
C LYS A 330 19.66 2.66 -14.47
N ASP A 331 19.72 3.56 -13.50
CA ASP A 331 19.65 5.00 -13.71
C ASP A 331 20.78 5.67 -12.91
N ASN A 332 21.69 6.32 -13.64
CA ASN A 332 22.86 6.98 -13.07
C ASN A 332 22.60 8.48 -12.77
N SER A 333 21.37 8.94 -12.85
CA SER A 333 21.02 10.32 -12.52
C SER A 333 21.20 10.58 -11.02
N GLN A 334 21.51 11.83 -10.66
CA GLN A 334 21.61 12.25 -9.26
C GLN A 334 20.27 12.09 -8.51
N LEU A 335 19.15 12.07 -9.22
CA LEU A 335 17.82 11.82 -8.63
C LEU A 335 17.72 10.45 -7.94
N ARG A 336 18.55 9.48 -8.34
CA ARG A 336 18.55 8.13 -7.77
C ARG A 336 19.64 7.90 -6.73
N ALA A 337 20.48 8.87 -6.47
CA ALA A 337 21.64 8.71 -5.58
C ALA A 337 21.26 8.24 -4.17
N PHE A 338 20.11 8.65 -3.67
CA PHE A 338 19.60 8.30 -2.34
C PHE A 338 18.84 6.95 -2.27
N TRP A 339 18.77 6.20 -3.35
CA TRP A 339 18.03 4.92 -3.43
C TRP A 339 18.51 3.83 -2.45
N PRO A 340 19.83 3.64 -2.24
CA PRO A 340 20.33 2.66 -1.26
C PRO A 340 19.95 2.99 0.18
N GLU A 341 20.07 4.27 0.59
CA GLU A 341 19.67 4.76 1.91
C GLU A 341 18.17 4.59 2.13
N PHE A 342 17.36 4.84 1.09
CA PHE A 342 15.92 4.66 1.17
C PHE A 342 15.54 3.19 1.39
N ARG A 343 16.22 2.25 0.75
CA ARG A 343 16.03 0.80 1.03
C ARG A 343 16.37 0.46 2.48
N GLU A 344 17.44 1.02 3.02
CA GLU A 344 17.85 0.82 4.41
C GLU A 344 16.79 1.33 5.38
N LEU A 345 16.27 2.54 5.17
CA LEU A 345 15.23 3.09 6.04
C LEU A 345 13.91 2.30 5.97
N GLN A 346 13.52 1.77 4.81
CA GLN A 346 12.36 0.88 4.70
C GLN A 346 12.54 -0.37 5.57
N ALA A 347 13.68 -1.02 5.51
CA ALA A 347 14.00 -2.18 6.34
C ALA A 347 14.06 -1.81 7.84
N LYS A 348 14.64 -0.65 8.19
CA LYS A 348 14.75 -0.14 9.56
C LYS A 348 13.37 0.11 10.17
N VAL A 349 12.47 0.79 9.47
CA VAL A 349 11.09 1.05 9.92
C VAL A 349 10.32 -0.25 10.09
N ALA A 350 10.47 -1.21 9.16
CA ALA A 350 9.84 -2.52 9.27
C ALA A 350 10.29 -3.29 10.52
N ASN A 351 11.57 -3.21 10.87
CA ASN A 351 12.11 -3.88 12.04
C ASN A 351 11.75 -3.17 13.36
N ALA A 352 11.49 -1.86 13.33
CA ALA A 352 11.17 -1.05 14.50
C ALA A 352 9.68 -1.14 14.92
N LEU A 353 8.78 -1.40 13.99
CA LEU A 353 7.34 -1.37 14.23
C LEU A 353 6.73 -2.78 14.26
N PRO A 354 6.08 -3.21 15.35
CA PRO A 354 5.39 -4.51 15.41
C PRO A 354 4.35 -4.65 14.28
N GLY A 355 4.28 -5.83 13.63
CA GLY A 355 3.32 -6.09 12.56
C GLY A 355 3.59 -5.33 11.25
N VAL A 356 4.77 -4.72 11.12
CA VAL A 356 5.27 -4.17 9.87
C VAL A 356 6.30 -5.12 9.27
N ALA A 357 6.27 -5.28 7.96
CA ALA A 357 7.21 -6.10 7.21
C ALA A 357 7.66 -5.38 5.94
N CYS A 358 8.88 -5.71 5.50
CA CYS A 358 9.43 -5.25 4.24
C CYS A 358 9.82 -6.48 3.40
N VAL A 359 9.38 -6.57 2.15
CA VAL A 359 9.79 -7.63 1.23
C VAL A 359 10.89 -7.11 0.32
N CYS A 360 11.99 -7.85 0.25
CA CYS A 360 13.11 -7.50 -0.62
C CYS A 360 12.73 -7.73 -2.09
N THR A 361 12.99 -6.74 -2.94
CA THR A 361 12.76 -6.80 -4.39
C THR A 361 13.95 -6.28 -5.20
N ILE A 362 15.12 -6.22 -4.56
CA ILE A 362 16.35 -5.69 -5.18
C ILE A 362 16.73 -6.39 -6.49
N ASP A 363 16.37 -7.64 -6.65
CA ASP A 363 16.57 -8.47 -7.85
C ASP A 363 15.50 -8.28 -8.94
N LEU A 364 14.36 -7.66 -8.63
CA LEU A 364 13.17 -7.56 -9.49
C LEU A 364 13.05 -6.24 -10.26
N GLY A 365 14.07 -5.40 -10.22
CA GLY A 365 14.07 -4.12 -10.92
C GLY A 365 14.48 -4.22 -12.38
N THR A 366 14.54 -3.07 -13.04
CA THR A 366 14.86 -2.96 -14.46
C THR A 366 16.36 -2.86 -14.72
N THR A 367 16.77 -3.25 -15.92
CA THR A 367 18.13 -3.09 -16.44
C THR A 367 18.29 -1.83 -17.30
N ASN A 368 17.36 -0.92 -17.19
CA ASN A 368 17.35 0.41 -17.82
C ASN A 368 16.78 1.45 -16.84
N ALA A 369 16.57 2.69 -17.27
CA ALA A 369 16.08 3.78 -16.45
C ALA A 369 14.53 3.78 -16.24
N ASN A 370 13.81 2.74 -16.68
CA ASN A 370 12.38 2.61 -16.42
C ASN A 370 12.13 2.24 -14.95
N VAL A 371 11.46 3.11 -14.21
CA VAL A 371 11.11 2.89 -12.79
C VAL A 371 9.99 1.86 -12.59
N HIS A 372 9.34 1.41 -13.66
CA HIS A 372 8.20 0.50 -13.63
C HIS A 372 8.58 -0.88 -14.20
N PRO A 373 9.12 -1.81 -13.38
CA PRO A 373 9.34 -3.18 -13.84
C PRO A 373 8.01 -3.83 -14.22
N PRO A 374 7.86 -4.41 -15.44
CA PRO A 374 6.59 -4.99 -15.86
C PRO A 374 6.29 -6.35 -15.21
N HIS A 375 7.28 -7.00 -14.61
CA HIS A 375 7.13 -8.27 -13.88
C HIS A 375 6.58 -8.03 -12.47
N LYS A 376 5.28 -8.18 -12.28
CA LYS A 376 4.64 -7.96 -10.96
C LYS A 376 4.39 -9.23 -10.16
N ASP A 377 4.47 -10.41 -10.78
CA ASP A 377 4.17 -11.71 -10.16
C ASP A 377 5.01 -11.99 -8.91
N GLN A 378 6.33 -11.86 -9.03
CA GLN A 378 7.24 -12.17 -7.93
C GLN A 378 7.10 -11.18 -6.77
N VAL A 379 6.81 -9.89 -7.06
CA VAL A 379 6.51 -8.89 -6.03
C VAL A 379 5.25 -9.30 -5.27
N ALA A 380 4.17 -9.63 -5.98
CA ALA A 380 2.91 -10.06 -5.39
C ALA A 380 3.06 -11.39 -4.63
N GLU A 381 3.87 -12.32 -5.12
CA GLU A 381 4.17 -13.57 -4.45
C GLU A 381 4.88 -13.35 -3.12
N ARG A 382 5.93 -12.53 -3.09
CA ARG A 382 6.65 -12.21 -1.85
C ARG A 382 5.76 -11.53 -0.83
N LEU A 383 4.90 -10.60 -1.26
CA LEU A 383 3.90 -9.97 -0.40
C LEU A 383 2.89 -10.99 0.15
N ALA A 384 2.35 -11.86 -0.71
CA ALA A 384 1.37 -12.88 -0.30
C ALA A 384 1.99 -13.90 0.66
N ASN A 385 3.19 -14.40 0.37
CA ASN A 385 3.90 -15.32 1.25
C ASN A 385 4.21 -14.67 2.61
N ARG A 386 4.55 -13.38 2.62
CA ARG A 386 4.77 -12.63 3.85
C ARG A 386 3.48 -12.49 4.67
N ALA A 387 2.35 -12.17 4.02
CA ALA A 387 1.04 -12.13 4.67
C ALA A 387 0.63 -13.52 5.20
N LEU A 388 0.79 -14.57 4.40
CA LEU A 388 0.49 -15.95 4.80
C LEU A 388 1.27 -16.36 6.05
N ALA A 389 2.57 -16.05 6.11
CA ALA A 389 3.40 -16.38 7.26
C ALA A 389 3.09 -15.53 8.49
N ASP A 390 3.06 -14.20 8.35
CA ASP A 390 3.02 -13.28 9.49
C ASP A 390 1.60 -13.07 10.02
N VAL A 391 0.59 -13.01 9.15
CA VAL A 391 -0.82 -12.75 9.54
C VAL A 391 -1.59 -14.05 9.72
N TYR A 392 -1.46 -14.98 8.76
CA TYR A 392 -2.25 -16.23 8.76
C TYR A 392 -1.52 -17.43 9.36
N ARG A 393 -0.27 -17.25 9.84
CA ARG A 393 0.54 -18.29 10.51
C ARG A 393 0.72 -19.56 9.66
N LYS A 394 0.75 -19.42 8.34
CA LYS A 394 1.06 -20.53 7.43
C LYS A 394 2.56 -20.76 7.35
N ASN A 395 2.94 -22.04 7.24
CA ASN A 395 4.34 -22.40 7.06
C ASN A 395 4.72 -22.30 5.57
N VAL A 396 5.11 -21.11 5.14
CA VAL A 396 5.54 -20.82 3.76
C VAL A 396 6.85 -20.03 3.76
N PRO A 397 7.72 -20.20 2.75
CA PRO A 397 8.90 -19.37 2.60
C PRO A 397 8.51 -17.90 2.38
N SER A 398 8.93 -17.01 3.28
CA SER A 398 8.47 -15.62 3.27
C SER A 398 9.57 -14.58 3.49
N ARG A 399 10.78 -15.03 3.84
CA ARG A 399 11.94 -14.16 4.12
C ARG A 399 13.20 -14.68 3.42
N GLY A 400 13.94 -13.77 2.80
CA GLY A 400 15.32 -13.99 2.41
C GLY A 400 16.28 -13.82 3.58
N PRO A 401 17.60 -14.01 3.36
CA PRO A 401 18.62 -13.74 4.37
C PRO A 401 18.59 -12.28 4.81
N GLU A 402 18.53 -12.05 6.12
CA GLU A 402 18.57 -10.74 6.75
C GLU A 402 19.83 -10.63 7.64
N PHE A 403 20.52 -9.49 7.57
CA PHE A 403 21.69 -9.24 8.43
C PHE A 403 21.32 -9.40 9.91
N GLN A 404 22.13 -10.18 10.64
CA GLN A 404 21.95 -10.41 12.07
C GLN A 404 23.09 -9.84 12.90
N LYS A 405 24.32 -10.13 12.53
CA LYS A 405 25.53 -9.62 13.21
C LYS A 405 26.77 -9.73 12.33
N ALA A 406 27.77 -8.92 12.65
CA ALA A 406 29.10 -9.01 12.12
C ALA A 406 30.11 -9.28 13.23
N ARG A 407 31.21 -9.97 12.90
CA ARG A 407 32.37 -10.19 13.77
C ARG A 407 33.62 -9.98 12.95
N VAL A 408 34.57 -9.27 13.50
CA VAL A 408 35.94 -9.14 12.97
C VAL A 408 36.85 -10.16 13.69
N ASP A 409 37.70 -10.81 12.94
CA ASP A 409 38.69 -11.77 13.41
C ASP A 409 39.96 -11.55 12.60
N GLU A 410 40.90 -10.84 13.18
CA GLU A 410 42.09 -10.29 12.50
C GLU A 410 41.63 -9.36 11.36
N GLU A 411 41.93 -9.69 10.11
CA GLU A 411 41.53 -8.93 8.91
C GLU A 411 40.23 -9.48 8.28
N ASP A 412 39.77 -10.64 8.76
CA ASP A 412 38.55 -11.29 8.24
C ASP A 412 37.28 -10.73 8.87
N VAL A 413 36.25 -10.51 8.08
CA VAL A 413 34.93 -10.12 8.56
C VAL A 413 33.91 -11.26 8.33
N TYR A 414 33.19 -11.62 9.36
CA TYR A 414 32.17 -12.69 9.29
C TYR A 414 30.78 -12.10 9.48
N ILE A 415 29.94 -12.23 8.46
CA ILE A 415 28.55 -11.74 8.46
C ILE A 415 27.61 -12.92 8.65
N THR A 416 26.86 -12.93 9.75
CA THR A 416 25.83 -13.94 10.03
C THR A 416 24.46 -13.41 9.61
N PHE A 417 23.69 -14.27 8.94
CA PHE A 417 22.33 -13.97 8.50
C PHE A 417 21.31 -14.82 9.24
N SER A 418 20.16 -14.22 9.55
CA SER A 418 18.92 -14.95 9.84
C SER A 418 18.24 -15.41 8.55
N HIS A 419 17.30 -16.35 8.63
CA HIS A 419 16.58 -16.90 7.44
C HIS A 419 17.47 -17.40 6.31
N ALA A 420 18.68 -17.85 6.65
CA ALA A 420 19.77 -18.18 5.73
C ALA A 420 20.01 -19.68 5.58
N ASP A 421 19.00 -20.54 5.78
CA ASP A 421 19.14 -21.96 5.57
C ASP A 421 19.43 -22.24 4.09
N GLY A 422 20.54 -22.99 3.82
CA GLY A 422 20.99 -23.27 2.46
C GLY A 422 21.48 -22.03 1.70
N LEU A 423 22.12 -21.07 2.41
CA LEU A 423 22.69 -19.85 1.82
C LEU A 423 23.65 -20.21 0.69
N HIS A 424 23.47 -19.61 -0.48
CA HIS A 424 24.28 -19.86 -1.67
C HIS A 424 24.20 -18.72 -2.69
N ALA A 425 25.05 -18.77 -3.71
CA ALA A 425 24.97 -17.89 -4.86
C ALA A 425 24.03 -18.51 -5.92
N ALA A 426 22.93 -17.86 -6.25
CA ALA A 426 21.89 -18.37 -7.14
C ALA A 426 22.37 -18.70 -8.56
N ASP A 427 23.42 -18.03 -9.03
CA ASP A 427 23.98 -18.21 -10.39
C ASP A 427 25.24 -19.09 -10.41
N GLY A 428 25.60 -19.71 -9.28
CA GLY A 428 26.80 -20.53 -9.13
C GLY A 428 28.13 -19.79 -9.26
N LYS A 429 28.11 -18.45 -9.39
CA LYS A 429 29.29 -17.60 -9.44
C LYS A 429 29.70 -17.14 -8.03
N PRO A 430 30.88 -16.55 -7.84
CA PRO A 430 31.25 -15.95 -6.55
C PRO A 430 30.17 -14.97 -6.07
N VAL A 431 29.94 -14.96 -4.76
CA VAL A 431 29.02 -13.98 -4.14
C VAL A 431 29.60 -12.58 -4.33
N ARG A 432 28.74 -11.63 -4.72
CA ARG A 432 29.14 -10.26 -5.02
C ARG A 432 28.29 -9.24 -4.26
N GLY A 433 28.73 -7.98 -4.32
CA GLY A 433 28.02 -6.84 -3.72
C GLY A 433 28.42 -6.54 -2.28
N PHE A 434 29.39 -7.24 -1.70
CA PHE A 434 29.99 -6.86 -0.42
C PHE A 434 31.12 -5.86 -0.62
N GLU A 435 31.17 -4.88 0.29
CA GLU A 435 32.24 -3.89 0.39
C GLU A 435 32.59 -3.67 1.86
N LEU A 436 33.88 -3.45 2.14
CA LEU A 436 34.42 -3.12 3.45
C LEU A 436 35.05 -1.72 3.39
N ALA A 437 34.97 -1.00 4.50
CA ALA A 437 35.68 0.26 4.69
C ALA A 437 36.53 0.23 5.96
N GLY A 438 37.73 0.79 5.86
CA GLY A 438 38.60 1.08 6.98
C GLY A 438 38.23 2.40 7.67
N ARG A 439 39.14 2.89 8.57
CA ARG A 439 38.94 4.17 9.30
C ARG A 439 38.87 5.39 8.41
N ASP A 440 39.38 5.29 7.20
CA ASP A 440 39.32 6.35 6.18
C ASP A 440 37.92 6.53 5.56
N GLY A 441 36.99 5.59 5.81
CA GLY A 441 35.63 5.60 5.31
C GLY A 441 35.50 5.25 3.82
N GLN A 442 36.61 4.81 3.16
CA GLN A 442 36.56 4.39 1.77
C GLN A 442 36.15 2.93 1.62
N PHE A 443 35.07 2.70 0.86
CA PHE A 443 34.60 1.34 0.62
C PHE A 443 35.33 0.69 -0.55
N SER A 444 35.86 -0.52 -0.31
CA SER A 444 36.48 -1.38 -1.31
C SER A 444 35.72 -2.69 -1.46
N PRO A 445 35.61 -3.25 -2.68
CA PRO A 445 35.00 -4.55 -2.89
C PRO A 445 35.65 -5.64 -2.03
N ALA A 446 34.83 -6.51 -1.46
CA ALA A 446 35.28 -7.63 -0.65
C ALA A 446 34.99 -8.97 -1.34
N THR A 447 35.96 -9.88 -1.26
CA THR A 447 35.80 -11.29 -1.63
C THR A 447 34.93 -11.98 -0.58
N ALA A 448 33.88 -12.66 -1.02
CA ALA A 448 32.88 -13.27 -0.15
C ALA A 448 32.81 -14.80 -0.31
N VAL A 449 32.94 -15.54 0.79
CA VAL A 449 32.86 -17.00 0.80
C VAL A 449 31.78 -17.45 1.78
N VAL A 450 30.78 -18.19 1.29
CA VAL A 450 29.68 -18.73 2.12
C VAL A 450 30.19 -19.87 3.01
N LYS A 451 29.87 -19.82 4.30
CA LYS A 451 30.14 -20.86 5.31
C LYS A 451 28.87 -21.10 6.16
N GLY A 452 28.01 -22.01 5.70
CA GLY A 452 26.72 -22.27 6.34
C GLY A 452 25.77 -21.06 6.27
N LYS A 453 25.44 -20.45 7.43
CA LYS A 453 24.61 -19.23 7.52
C LYS A 453 25.45 -17.95 7.61
N THR A 454 26.75 -18.06 7.40
CA THR A 454 27.71 -16.96 7.53
C THR A 454 28.43 -16.75 6.19
N VAL A 455 28.77 -15.50 5.89
CA VAL A 455 29.67 -15.14 4.80
C VAL A 455 30.97 -14.61 5.40
N LYS A 456 32.08 -15.22 5.03
CA LYS A 456 33.42 -14.68 5.32
C LYS A 456 33.77 -13.65 4.24
N LEU A 457 34.24 -12.49 4.63
CA LEU A 457 34.70 -11.42 3.74
C LEU A 457 36.18 -11.15 3.97
N THR A 458 36.89 -10.91 2.88
CA THR A 458 38.29 -10.41 2.85
C THR A 458 38.39 -9.27 1.85
N ALA A 459 39.25 -8.28 2.12
CA ALA A 459 39.50 -7.17 1.17
C ALA A 459 40.98 -6.81 1.21
N ASP A 460 41.66 -6.85 0.06
CA ASP A 460 43.12 -6.72 -0.06
C ASP A 460 43.66 -5.35 0.38
N TYR A 461 42.80 -4.32 0.47
CA TYR A 461 43.20 -2.93 0.75
C TYR A 461 42.55 -2.35 2.00
N VAL A 462 42.03 -3.19 2.90
CA VAL A 462 41.36 -2.77 4.14
C VAL A 462 41.95 -3.55 5.33
N ASP A 463 43.01 -3.03 5.93
CA ASP A 463 43.73 -3.69 7.03
C ASP A 463 42.91 -3.74 8.35
N GLU A 464 42.14 -2.67 8.64
CA GLU A 464 41.28 -2.57 9.83
C GLU A 464 39.85 -2.25 9.40
N PRO A 465 39.03 -3.24 9.05
CA PRO A 465 37.65 -2.99 8.62
C PRO A 465 36.77 -2.50 9.79
N VAL A 466 36.14 -1.34 9.62
CA VAL A 466 35.23 -0.71 10.60
C VAL A 466 33.78 -0.63 10.14
N GLU A 467 33.53 -0.83 8.85
CA GLU A 467 32.19 -0.80 8.27
C GLU A 467 32.07 -1.80 7.13
N VAL A 468 30.87 -2.38 7.01
CA VAL A 468 30.50 -3.28 5.91
C VAL A 468 29.19 -2.82 5.30
N ARG A 469 29.05 -2.98 3.96
CA ARG A 469 27.80 -2.84 3.26
C ARG A 469 27.60 -3.95 2.22
N TYR A 470 26.35 -4.24 1.92
CA TYR A 470 25.97 -5.26 0.95
C TYR A 470 24.92 -4.70 -0.02
N ASN A 471 25.19 -4.82 -1.33
CA ASN A 471 24.36 -4.32 -2.43
C ASN A 471 23.94 -2.85 -2.25
N TRP A 472 24.89 -2.03 -1.83
CA TRP A 472 24.73 -0.59 -1.57
C TRP A 472 24.91 0.22 -2.84
N ALA A 473 24.04 -0.04 -3.82
CA ALA A 473 24.07 0.63 -5.12
C ALA A 473 22.66 0.84 -5.65
N VAL A 474 22.47 1.86 -6.47
CA VAL A 474 21.21 2.10 -7.19
C VAL A 474 20.87 0.89 -8.06
N PHE A 475 21.85 0.43 -8.85
CA PHE A 475 21.77 -0.79 -9.64
C PHE A 475 22.68 -1.86 -9.02
N ALA A 476 22.11 -2.69 -8.15
CA ALA A 476 22.79 -3.83 -7.57
C ALA A 476 22.48 -5.11 -8.37
N GLU A 477 23.44 -6.05 -8.39
CA GLU A 477 23.27 -7.37 -9.02
C GLU A 477 23.41 -8.47 -7.97
N PRO A 478 22.41 -8.62 -7.08
CA PRO A 478 22.45 -9.58 -6.00
C PRO A 478 22.45 -11.01 -6.54
N ASN A 479 23.24 -11.89 -5.92
CA ASN A 479 23.18 -13.31 -6.17
C ASN A 479 23.18 -14.18 -4.90
N LEU A 480 23.25 -13.56 -3.71
CA LEU A 480 23.16 -14.28 -2.44
C LEU A 480 21.70 -14.54 -2.09
N VAL A 481 21.33 -15.81 -1.98
CA VAL A 481 19.97 -16.28 -1.70
C VAL A 481 19.96 -17.40 -0.66
N ASN A 482 18.81 -17.69 -0.07
CA ASN A 482 18.61 -18.88 0.74
C ASN A 482 18.11 -20.07 -0.09
N ARG A 483 17.84 -21.23 0.53
CA ARG A 483 17.35 -22.44 -0.15
C ARG A 483 16.02 -22.30 -0.91
N HIS A 484 15.33 -21.19 -0.76
CA HIS A 484 14.06 -20.87 -1.43
C HIS A 484 14.24 -19.79 -2.51
N ASP A 485 15.49 -19.52 -2.90
CA ASP A 485 15.86 -18.50 -3.86
C ASP A 485 15.39 -17.08 -3.51
N LEU A 486 15.11 -16.84 -2.22
CA LEU A 486 14.78 -15.49 -1.74
C LEU A 486 16.08 -14.70 -1.52
N PRO A 487 16.19 -13.47 -2.07
CA PRO A 487 17.42 -12.70 -2.04
C PRO A 487 17.74 -12.16 -0.65
N ALA A 488 19.04 -12.04 -0.35
CA ALA A 488 19.50 -11.34 0.83
C ALA A 488 19.20 -9.86 0.75
N MET A 489 18.66 -9.31 1.86
CA MET A 489 18.37 -7.87 1.96
C MET A 489 19.67 -7.04 1.95
N PRO A 490 19.71 -5.91 1.23
CA PRO A 490 20.79 -4.97 1.35
C PRO A 490 20.88 -4.39 2.76
N PHE A 491 22.09 -4.13 3.20
CA PHE A 491 22.34 -3.57 4.53
C PHE A 491 23.66 -2.80 4.59
N ARG A 492 23.79 -1.99 5.63
CA ARG A 492 25.04 -1.38 6.07
C ARG A 492 25.19 -1.56 7.58
N ALA A 493 26.38 -1.85 8.07
CA ALA A 493 26.64 -2.03 9.48
C ALA A 493 28.05 -1.61 9.88
N LYS A 494 28.16 -1.01 11.08
CA LYS A 494 29.45 -0.78 11.73
C LYS A 494 29.97 -2.08 12.31
N LEU A 495 31.26 -2.31 12.15
CA LEU A 495 31.98 -3.43 12.73
C LEU A 495 32.50 -3.04 14.12
N LYS A 496 32.44 -3.99 15.05
CA LYS A 496 32.92 -3.83 16.42
C LYS A 496 34.02 -4.80 16.71
#